data_19ff362d3d09205747fa913f44974472
#
_entry.id   19ff362d3d09205747fa913f44974472
#
_cell.length_a   1.000
_cell.length_b   1.000
_cell.length_c   1.000
_cell.angle_alpha   90.00
_cell.angle_beta   90.00
_cell.angle_gamma   90.00
#
_symmetry.space_group_name_H-M   'P 1'
#
loop_
_entity.id
_entity.type
_entity.pdbx_description
1 polymer ?
#
loop_
_entity_poly.entity_id
_entity_poly.type
_entity_poly.pdbx_seq_one_letter_code
_entity_poly.pdbx_strand_id
1 'polypeptide(L)'
;MTDSTTDATTDSTTDSATDFIAGSCNSPTGVAPVLQLHPTRLCNLACAHCYTSSGPGVSERLDISVLLACLRDAAQLGYRQLAVSGGEPLLYPDLAELLVQARALGMLTSITTNGMLATAARWPAIGALLDVVAVSIDGTAQEHDAIRGQHGAFAKTLNNLAVIRASGVPFGFIFTLTQYNVDSLEFIVKLAAEQGARSVQVHPLTLSGRAIEHLADARPDAQELFVGLAEAARLGQELGVAVHVDALSWQQVQSYRSHLVPSRPVTRLTAIAPVLVVQADGMVLPLTHDVSQQFWLGNLHQTSLSSLAQNWLHSGVADRLALACEQSWNQLSTLSRQQSAAVYWYDVVAASSRQLQHPSKASSRARHTA
;
A
#
# COMPACT_ATOMS: atom_id res chain seq x y z
N MET A 1 53.67 15.85 17.37
CA MET A 1 53.07 15.25 16.18
C MET A 1 52.02 14.29 16.68
N THR A 2 50.79 14.80 16.82
CA THR A 2 49.64 14.03 17.29
C THR A 2 48.58 14.18 16.20
N ASP A 3 48.35 13.10 15.52
CA ASP A 3 47.40 12.95 14.44
C ASP A 3 46.01 12.75 15.06
N SER A 4 45.07 13.67 14.83
CA SER A 4 43.71 13.60 15.27
C SER A 4 42.81 13.28 14.06
N THR A 5 42.55 12.00 13.87
CA THR A 5 41.50 11.53 12.96
C THR A 5 40.14 11.76 13.62
N THR A 6 39.40 12.73 13.11
CA THR A 6 37.99 12.94 13.45
C THR A 6 37.16 11.92 12.73
N ASP A 7 36.61 11.01 13.49
CA ASP A 7 35.63 10.00 13.07
C ASP A 7 34.28 10.70 12.81
N ALA A 8 33.87 10.76 11.56
CA ALA A 8 32.57 11.29 11.17
C ALA A 8 31.53 10.17 11.32
N THR A 9 30.89 10.13 12.48
CA THR A 9 29.68 9.32 12.68
C THR A 9 28.56 9.89 11.81
N THR A 10 28.28 9.24 10.70
CA THR A 10 27.09 9.49 9.86
C THR A 10 25.85 9.10 10.67
N ASP A 11 25.04 10.11 10.91
CA ASP A 11 23.76 10.00 11.62
C ASP A 11 22.77 9.15 10.80
N SER A 12 22.49 7.93 11.28
CA SER A 12 21.63 6.92 10.63
C SER A 12 20.13 7.13 10.87
N THR A 13 19.72 8.29 11.40
CA THR A 13 18.33 8.55 11.81
C THR A 13 17.41 9.09 10.72
N THR A 14 17.93 9.41 9.53
CA THR A 14 17.13 9.99 8.43
C THR A 14 16.43 8.98 7.52
N ASP A 15 16.82 7.70 7.55
CA ASP A 15 16.27 6.67 6.64
C ASP A 15 14.89 6.13 7.04
N SER A 16 14.53 6.16 8.33
CA SER A 16 13.31 5.48 8.79
C SER A 16 12.00 6.15 8.35
N ALA A 17 11.98 7.47 8.14
CA ALA A 17 10.76 8.19 7.76
C ALA A 17 10.46 8.11 6.25
N THR A 18 11.49 7.99 5.41
CA THR A 18 11.35 7.79 3.97
C THR A 18 10.87 6.39 3.62
N ASP A 19 11.37 5.38 4.32
CA ASP A 19 10.89 3.99 4.19
C ASP A 19 9.43 3.83 4.65
N PHE A 20 8.99 4.67 5.58
CA PHE A 20 7.62 4.66 6.08
C PHE A 20 6.61 5.23 5.07
N ILE A 21 6.95 6.33 4.34
CA ILE A 21 6.07 6.84 3.26
C ILE A 21 5.86 5.76 2.19
N ALA A 22 6.90 4.96 1.98
CA ALA A 22 6.84 3.90 0.98
C ALA A 22 5.73 2.90 1.26
N GLY A 23 5.14 2.76 2.48
CA GLY A 23 4.12 1.73 2.73
C GLY A 23 4.36 0.48 1.89
N SER A 24 5.55 0.49 1.30
CA SER A 24 5.99 -0.37 0.22
C SER A 24 6.14 -1.75 0.81
N CYS A 25 5.13 -2.53 0.56
CA CYS A 25 5.13 -3.96 0.84
C CYS A 25 6.32 -4.68 0.20
N ASN A 26 7.11 -3.98 -0.58
CA ASN A 26 8.23 -4.49 -1.36
C ASN A 26 9.60 -4.13 -0.78
N SER A 27 9.70 -3.40 0.35
CA SER A 27 10.99 -3.24 1.00
C SER A 27 11.34 -4.52 1.77
N PRO A 28 12.31 -5.30 1.32
CA PRO A 28 12.62 -6.61 1.91
C PRO A 28 13.50 -6.52 3.14
N THR A 29 13.90 -5.31 3.50
CA THR A 29 14.78 -5.06 4.64
C THR A 29 14.00 -4.46 5.80
N GLY A 30 13.28 -5.33 6.55
CA GLY A 30 12.89 -4.98 7.90
C GLY A 30 11.79 -3.92 8.09
N VAL A 31 10.97 -3.63 7.08
CA VAL A 31 9.78 -2.77 7.27
C VAL A 31 8.84 -3.42 8.28
N ALA A 32 8.48 -2.67 9.29
CA ALA A 32 7.57 -3.16 10.33
C ALA A 32 6.20 -3.50 9.70
N PRO A 33 5.56 -4.61 10.14
CA PRO A 33 4.26 -5.01 9.60
C PRO A 33 3.21 -3.90 9.70
N VAL A 34 2.43 -3.74 8.63
CA VAL A 34 1.46 -2.65 8.41
C VAL A 34 0.03 -3.16 8.54
N LEU A 35 -0.75 -2.52 9.40
CA LEU A 35 -2.21 -2.59 9.35
C LEU A 35 -2.72 -1.46 8.46
N GLN A 36 -3.25 -1.81 7.30
CA GLN A 36 -3.90 -0.86 6.39
C GLN A 36 -5.40 -0.85 6.65
N LEU A 37 -5.93 0.28 7.09
CA LEU A 37 -7.36 0.45 7.38
C LEU A 37 -8.03 1.31 6.33
N HIS A 38 -9.18 0.83 5.85
CA HIS A 38 -10.12 1.58 5.03
C HIS A 38 -11.39 1.84 5.84
N PRO A 39 -11.39 2.83 6.75
CA PRO A 39 -12.50 3.02 7.70
C PRO A 39 -13.80 3.45 7.03
N THR A 40 -13.72 4.00 5.81
CA THR A 40 -14.88 4.44 5.02
C THR A 40 -14.63 4.31 3.52
N ARG A 41 -15.70 4.12 2.75
CA ARG A 41 -15.71 4.27 1.27
C ARG A 41 -16.25 5.63 0.83
N LEU A 42 -16.67 6.48 1.77
CA LEU A 42 -17.03 7.86 1.45
C LEU A 42 -15.78 8.61 0.97
N CYS A 43 -15.89 9.23 -0.22
CA CYS A 43 -14.85 10.05 -0.81
C CYS A 43 -15.47 11.27 -1.48
N ASN A 44 -14.78 12.41 -1.46
CA ASN A 44 -15.20 13.59 -2.22
C ASN A 44 -14.87 13.49 -3.73
N LEU A 45 -14.20 12.43 -4.17
CA LEU A 45 -13.83 12.17 -5.56
C LEU A 45 -14.39 10.84 -6.05
N ALA A 46 -14.49 10.69 -7.39
CA ALA A 46 -14.89 9.46 -8.06
C ALA A 46 -13.83 9.05 -9.13
N CYS A 47 -12.58 8.86 -8.68
CA CYS A 47 -11.43 8.60 -9.55
C CYS A 47 -11.61 7.37 -10.42
N ALA A 48 -11.18 7.42 -11.69
CA ALA A 48 -11.27 6.31 -12.64
C ALA A 48 -10.46 5.07 -12.19
N HIS A 49 -9.30 5.29 -11.55
CA HIS A 49 -8.39 4.24 -11.05
C HIS A 49 -8.73 3.72 -9.65
N CYS A 50 -9.85 4.14 -9.04
CA CYS A 50 -10.16 3.78 -7.66
C CYS A 50 -10.43 2.28 -7.48
N TYR A 51 -9.50 1.58 -6.83
CA TYR A 51 -9.56 0.14 -6.57
C TYR A 51 -10.64 -0.26 -5.56
N THR A 52 -11.10 0.66 -4.70
CA THR A 52 -12.17 0.41 -3.72
C THR A 52 -13.56 0.83 -4.20
N SER A 53 -13.66 1.45 -5.38
CA SER A 53 -14.90 2.07 -5.90
C SER A 53 -15.53 3.07 -4.92
N SER A 54 -14.71 3.77 -4.14
CA SER A 54 -15.13 4.82 -3.23
C SER A 54 -15.65 6.07 -3.96
N GLY A 55 -16.54 6.82 -3.35
CA GLY A 55 -17.11 8.01 -4.00
C GLY A 55 -18.08 8.80 -3.13
N PRO A 56 -18.60 9.94 -3.65
CA PRO A 56 -19.48 10.84 -2.87
C PRO A 56 -20.83 10.22 -2.47
N GLY A 57 -21.30 9.21 -3.22
CA GLY A 57 -22.56 8.52 -2.96
C GLY A 57 -22.44 7.27 -2.08
N VAL A 58 -21.23 6.96 -1.59
CA VAL A 58 -20.99 5.73 -0.81
C VAL A 58 -20.92 6.08 0.67
N SER A 59 -21.84 5.52 1.47
CA SER A 59 -21.94 5.79 2.92
C SER A 59 -21.32 4.70 3.80
N GLU A 60 -20.77 3.64 3.21
CA GLU A 60 -20.21 2.50 3.93
C GLU A 60 -19.02 2.92 4.79
N ARG A 61 -19.09 2.58 6.07
CA ARG A 61 -18.04 2.85 7.05
C ARG A 61 -18.05 1.85 8.18
N LEU A 62 -16.90 1.61 8.78
CA LEU A 62 -16.76 0.87 10.03
C LEU A 62 -17.03 1.77 11.24
N ASP A 63 -17.66 1.19 12.24
CA ASP A 63 -17.80 1.81 13.56
C ASP A 63 -16.43 1.94 14.24
N ILE A 64 -16.21 3.05 14.95
CA ILE A 64 -14.95 3.29 15.64
C ILE A 64 -14.64 2.22 16.68
N SER A 65 -15.65 1.69 17.37
CA SER A 65 -15.45 0.64 18.38
C SER A 65 -14.87 -0.64 17.79
N VAL A 66 -15.28 -1.02 16.57
CA VAL A 66 -14.73 -2.16 15.82
C VAL A 66 -13.27 -1.90 15.45
N LEU A 67 -12.96 -0.70 14.96
CA LEU A 67 -11.59 -0.31 14.59
C LEU A 67 -10.66 -0.25 15.81
N LEU A 68 -11.11 0.28 16.94
CA LEU A 68 -10.30 0.32 18.16
C LEU A 68 -10.03 -1.08 18.73
N ALA A 69 -10.98 -1.99 18.63
CA ALA A 69 -10.75 -3.39 18.98
C ALA A 69 -9.73 -4.05 18.03
N CYS A 70 -9.89 -3.83 16.71
CA CYS A 70 -8.97 -4.31 15.69
C CYS A 70 -7.54 -3.78 15.91
N LEU A 71 -7.36 -2.50 16.24
CA LEU A 71 -6.04 -1.91 16.53
C LEU A 71 -5.33 -2.60 17.70
N ARG A 72 -6.05 -2.84 18.81
CA ARG A 72 -5.48 -3.54 19.97
C ARG A 72 -5.02 -4.95 19.61
N ASP A 73 -5.85 -5.68 18.89
CA ASP A 73 -5.52 -7.03 18.42
C ASP A 73 -4.31 -7.00 17.46
N ALA A 74 -4.29 -6.07 16.50
CA ALA A 74 -3.20 -5.94 15.54
C ALA A 74 -1.86 -5.62 16.23
N ALA A 75 -1.84 -4.73 17.23
CA ALA A 75 -0.65 -4.44 18.00
C ALA A 75 -0.11 -5.67 18.75
N GLN A 76 -1.01 -6.50 19.31
CA GLN A 76 -0.64 -7.78 19.95
C GLN A 76 -0.12 -8.80 18.93
N LEU A 77 -0.68 -8.85 17.73
CA LEU A 77 -0.24 -9.71 16.63
C LEU A 77 1.11 -9.26 16.01
N GLY A 78 1.63 -8.09 16.39
CA GLY A 78 2.94 -7.62 15.97
C GLY A 78 2.93 -6.56 14.88
N TYR A 79 1.78 -6.01 14.49
CA TYR A 79 1.72 -4.85 13.60
C TYR A 79 2.19 -3.60 14.34
N ARG A 80 3.02 -2.79 13.66
CA ARG A 80 3.69 -1.62 14.26
C ARG A 80 3.42 -0.33 13.49
N GLN A 81 2.73 -0.42 12.38
CA GLN A 81 2.35 0.72 11.54
C GLN A 81 0.86 0.68 11.28
N LEU A 82 0.21 1.84 11.37
CA LEU A 82 -1.14 2.08 10.91
C LEU A 82 -1.11 2.96 9.67
N ALA A 83 -1.60 2.46 8.55
CA ALA A 83 -1.82 3.22 7.33
C ALA A 83 -3.34 3.37 7.09
N VAL A 84 -3.86 4.59 7.17
CA VAL A 84 -5.28 4.85 6.91
C VAL A 84 -5.48 5.36 5.49
N SER A 85 -6.35 4.67 4.74
CA SER A 85 -6.70 4.96 3.36
C SER A 85 -8.20 4.71 3.13
N GLY A 86 -8.60 4.15 1.98
CA GLY A 86 -9.98 3.74 1.67
C GLY A 86 -10.68 4.71 0.72
N GLY A 87 -11.73 5.42 1.17
CA GLY A 87 -12.25 6.61 0.52
C GLY A 87 -11.34 7.80 0.78
N GLU A 88 -11.87 8.87 1.34
CA GLU A 88 -11.02 9.97 1.84
C GLU A 88 -10.97 9.91 3.37
N PRO A 89 -9.80 9.64 3.98
CA PRO A 89 -9.67 9.52 5.43
C PRO A 89 -10.16 10.77 6.19
N LEU A 90 -9.95 11.97 5.64
CA LEU A 90 -10.40 13.22 6.25
C LEU A 90 -11.93 13.37 6.29
N LEU A 91 -12.68 12.46 5.67
CA LEU A 91 -14.15 12.37 5.80
C LEU A 91 -14.59 11.37 6.87
N TYR A 92 -13.68 10.56 7.42
CA TYR A 92 -14.02 9.67 8.53
C TYR A 92 -14.08 10.47 9.82
N PRO A 93 -15.25 10.55 10.49
CA PRO A 93 -15.46 11.48 11.61
C PRO A 93 -14.56 11.20 12.80
N ASP A 94 -14.25 9.93 13.05
CA ASP A 94 -13.50 9.46 14.22
C ASP A 94 -12.01 9.22 13.91
N LEU A 95 -11.47 9.83 12.82
CA LEU A 95 -10.08 9.67 12.41
C LEU A 95 -9.09 10.07 13.51
N ALA A 96 -9.36 11.19 14.21
CA ALA A 96 -8.48 11.66 15.27
C ALA A 96 -8.40 10.65 16.43
N GLU A 97 -9.54 10.09 16.87
CA GLU A 97 -9.59 9.07 17.93
C GLU A 97 -8.83 7.80 17.52
N LEU A 98 -9.00 7.35 16.27
CA LEU A 98 -8.28 6.20 15.71
C LEU A 98 -6.78 6.42 15.77
N LEU A 99 -6.28 7.57 15.33
CA LEU A 99 -4.85 7.92 15.34
C LEU A 99 -4.29 8.05 16.77
N VAL A 100 -5.01 8.69 17.68
CA VAL A 100 -4.63 8.77 19.11
C VAL A 100 -4.44 7.39 19.70
N GLN A 101 -5.39 6.48 19.46
CA GLN A 101 -5.30 5.12 19.98
C GLN A 101 -4.14 4.33 19.34
N ALA A 102 -3.88 4.49 18.05
CA ALA A 102 -2.74 3.85 17.38
C ALA A 102 -1.41 4.30 17.99
N ARG A 103 -1.24 5.60 18.22
CA ARG A 103 -0.04 6.16 18.87
C ARG A 103 0.11 5.67 20.31
N ALA A 104 -0.99 5.57 21.06
CA ALA A 104 -0.98 5.01 22.42
C ALA A 104 -0.53 3.54 22.47
N LEU A 105 -0.75 2.79 21.37
CA LEU A 105 -0.27 1.41 21.19
C LEU A 105 1.18 1.35 20.63
N GLY A 106 1.85 2.49 20.47
CA GLY A 106 3.22 2.55 19.93
C GLY A 106 3.32 2.30 18.44
N MET A 107 2.22 2.46 17.68
CA MET A 107 2.22 2.32 16.23
C MET A 107 2.61 3.65 15.57
N LEU A 108 3.41 3.59 14.51
CA LEU A 108 3.60 4.70 13.59
C LEU A 108 2.32 4.92 12.78
N THR A 109 1.97 6.18 12.52
CA THR A 109 0.69 6.55 11.92
C THR A 109 0.87 7.30 10.60
N SER A 110 0.13 6.87 9.58
CA SER A 110 0.07 7.55 8.29
C SER A 110 -1.33 7.62 7.72
N ILE A 111 -1.55 8.59 6.83
CA ILE A 111 -2.74 8.63 5.98
C ILE A 111 -2.35 8.78 4.52
N THR A 112 -3.16 8.19 3.64
CA THR A 112 -3.15 8.49 2.20
C THR A 112 -4.38 9.33 1.89
N THR A 113 -4.17 10.57 1.44
CA THR A 113 -5.24 11.54 1.18
C THR A 113 -5.14 12.11 -0.24
N ASN A 114 -6.29 12.47 -0.82
CA ASN A 114 -6.29 13.26 -2.05
C ASN A 114 -5.91 14.75 -1.82
N GLY A 115 -5.68 15.15 -0.59
CA GLY A 115 -5.23 16.49 -0.19
C GLY A 115 -6.27 17.61 -0.29
N MET A 116 -7.39 17.40 -0.97
CA MET A 116 -8.38 18.47 -1.21
C MET A 116 -9.09 18.95 0.06
N LEU A 117 -9.06 18.15 1.14
CA LEU A 117 -9.72 18.44 2.42
C LEU A 117 -8.72 18.77 3.55
N ALA A 118 -7.41 18.79 3.27
CA ALA A 118 -6.36 19.16 4.21
C ALA A 118 -6.32 20.70 4.43
N THR A 119 -7.44 21.28 4.84
CA THR A 119 -7.61 22.72 5.01
C THR A 119 -7.12 23.18 6.38
N ALA A 120 -6.83 24.48 6.54
CA ALA A 120 -6.44 25.09 7.80
C ALA A 120 -7.45 24.82 8.95
N ALA A 121 -8.73 24.60 8.63
CA ALA A 121 -9.76 24.28 9.62
C ALA A 121 -9.74 22.81 10.09
N ARG A 122 -9.38 21.86 9.22
CA ARG A 122 -9.42 20.42 9.53
C ARG A 122 -8.07 19.86 9.94
N TRP A 123 -7.01 20.33 9.32
CA TRP A 123 -5.67 19.75 9.43
C TRP A 123 -5.07 19.79 10.86
N PRO A 124 -5.24 20.87 11.65
CA PRO A 124 -4.63 20.92 12.99
C PRO A 124 -5.06 19.80 13.94
N ALA A 125 -6.28 19.28 13.78
CA ALA A 125 -6.77 18.17 14.60
C ALA A 125 -6.12 16.82 14.26
N ILE A 126 -5.55 16.68 13.05
CA ILE A 126 -5.04 15.42 12.50
C ILE A 126 -3.52 15.46 12.36
N GLY A 127 -2.95 16.57 11.85
CA GLY A 127 -1.54 16.66 11.47
C GLY A 127 -0.58 16.27 12.59
N ALA A 128 -0.83 16.76 13.83
CA ALA A 128 0.00 16.45 14.99
C ALA A 128 -0.03 14.96 15.42
N LEU A 129 -0.97 14.19 14.89
CA LEU A 129 -1.14 12.76 15.19
C LEU A 129 -0.50 11.87 14.12
N LEU A 130 0.10 12.45 13.08
CA LEU A 130 0.68 11.73 11.97
C LEU A 130 2.20 11.77 12.01
N ASP A 131 2.82 10.64 11.74
CA ASP A 131 4.27 10.54 11.54
C ASP A 131 4.62 10.82 10.07
N VAL A 132 3.70 10.53 9.13
CA VAL A 132 3.87 10.83 7.71
C VAL A 132 2.52 10.95 6.97
N VAL A 133 2.53 11.69 5.86
CA VAL A 133 1.37 11.87 4.99
C VAL A 133 1.74 11.51 3.56
N ALA A 134 0.91 10.69 2.93
CA ALA A 134 0.99 10.42 1.50
C ALA A 134 -0.12 11.21 0.78
N VAL A 135 0.28 12.12 -0.13
CA VAL A 135 -0.65 12.94 -0.90
C VAL A 135 -0.71 12.43 -2.33
N SER A 136 -1.89 12.14 -2.79
CA SER A 136 -2.09 11.58 -4.13
C SER A 136 -2.00 12.65 -5.21
N ILE A 137 -1.03 12.50 -6.12
CA ILE A 137 -0.85 13.34 -7.32
C ILE A 137 -0.55 12.43 -8.52
N ASP A 138 -1.36 12.49 -9.58
CA ASP A 138 -1.30 11.55 -10.71
C ASP A 138 -0.87 12.18 -12.04
N GLY A 139 -0.03 13.19 -12.01
CA GLY A 139 0.50 13.83 -13.22
C GLY A 139 0.33 15.34 -13.22
N THR A 140 0.38 15.93 -14.42
CA THR A 140 0.08 17.35 -14.64
C THR A 140 -1.36 17.69 -14.20
N ALA A 141 -1.69 18.98 -14.14
CA ALA A 141 -3.04 19.41 -13.76
C ALA A 141 -4.14 18.75 -14.62
N GLN A 142 -3.90 18.61 -15.91
CA GLN A 142 -4.85 18.02 -16.84
C GLN A 142 -5.03 16.52 -16.59
N GLU A 143 -3.93 15.79 -16.44
CA GLU A 143 -3.96 14.34 -16.20
C GLU A 143 -4.55 14.01 -14.83
N HIS A 144 -4.12 14.74 -13.80
CA HIS A 144 -4.65 14.57 -12.45
C HIS A 144 -6.16 14.82 -12.39
N ASP A 145 -6.62 15.96 -12.94
CA ASP A 145 -8.05 16.30 -12.94
C ASP A 145 -8.87 15.26 -13.72
N ALA A 146 -8.34 14.77 -14.85
CA ALA A 146 -8.99 13.76 -15.67
C ALA A 146 -9.14 12.41 -14.92
N ILE A 147 -8.05 11.88 -14.36
CA ILE A 147 -8.08 10.58 -13.67
C ILE A 147 -8.87 10.65 -12.36
N ARG A 148 -8.84 11.82 -11.67
CA ARG A 148 -9.59 12.07 -10.43
C ARG A 148 -11.07 12.40 -10.68
N GLY A 149 -11.46 12.65 -11.95
CA GLY A 149 -12.83 12.95 -12.34
C GLY A 149 -13.35 14.30 -11.81
N GLN A 150 -12.44 15.26 -11.52
CA GLN A 150 -12.84 16.57 -10.99
C GLN A 150 -11.89 17.67 -11.47
N HIS A 151 -12.43 18.63 -12.22
CA HIS A 151 -11.70 19.83 -12.64
C HIS A 151 -11.28 20.66 -11.40
N GLY A 152 -10.03 21.13 -11.41
CA GLY A 152 -9.43 21.91 -10.33
C GLY A 152 -8.98 21.10 -9.11
N ALA A 153 -9.05 19.76 -9.16
CA ALA A 153 -8.56 18.89 -8.08
C ALA A 153 -7.07 19.11 -7.82
N PHE A 154 -6.26 19.15 -8.88
CA PHE A 154 -4.81 19.40 -8.80
C PHE A 154 -4.50 20.72 -8.08
N ALA A 155 -5.10 21.82 -8.55
CA ALA A 155 -4.87 23.15 -7.98
C ALA A 155 -5.28 23.20 -6.50
N LYS A 156 -6.41 22.59 -6.15
CA LYS A 156 -6.90 22.55 -4.76
C LYS A 156 -5.99 21.72 -3.85
N THR A 157 -5.49 20.58 -4.34
CA THR A 157 -4.52 19.75 -3.62
C THR A 157 -3.23 20.51 -3.37
N LEU A 158 -2.65 21.16 -4.40
CA LEU A 158 -1.42 21.95 -4.25
C LEU A 158 -1.60 23.12 -3.28
N ASN A 159 -2.72 23.83 -3.33
CA ASN A 159 -3.00 24.92 -2.39
C ASN A 159 -3.01 24.42 -0.93
N ASN A 160 -3.57 23.23 -0.68
CA ASN A 160 -3.62 22.66 0.65
C ASN A 160 -2.28 22.04 1.10
N LEU A 161 -1.35 21.73 0.18
CA LEU A 161 0.01 21.31 0.57
C LEU A 161 0.72 22.34 1.43
N ALA A 162 0.41 23.64 1.27
CA ALA A 162 0.95 24.69 2.13
C ALA A 162 0.56 24.48 3.60
N VAL A 163 -0.65 23.98 3.88
CA VAL A 163 -1.12 23.68 5.24
C VAL A 163 -0.40 22.45 5.81
N ILE A 164 -0.25 21.39 5.02
CA ILE A 164 0.48 20.18 5.41
C ILE A 164 1.94 20.56 5.73
N ARG A 165 2.60 21.29 4.84
CA ARG A 165 3.98 21.74 4.99
C ARG A 165 4.17 22.61 6.24
N ALA A 166 3.26 23.55 6.49
CA ALA A 166 3.31 24.41 7.66
C ALA A 166 3.15 23.67 8.99
N SER A 167 2.55 22.48 8.98
CA SER A 167 2.42 21.64 10.19
C SER A 167 3.73 20.92 10.57
N GLY A 168 4.73 20.90 9.69
CA GLY A 168 6.00 20.20 9.91
C GLY A 168 5.95 18.68 9.75
N VAL A 169 4.79 18.09 9.48
CA VAL A 169 4.66 16.65 9.25
C VAL A 169 5.34 16.29 7.93
N PRO A 170 6.24 15.29 7.90
CA PRO A 170 6.82 14.78 6.67
C PRO A 170 5.74 14.30 5.71
N PHE A 171 5.87 14.61 4.42
CA PHE A 171 4.95 14.13 3.41
C PHE A 171 5.68 13.67 2.14
N GLY A 172 5.03 12.80 1.39
CA GLY A 172 5.43 12.36 0.06
C GLY A 172 4.25 12.33 -0.89
N PHE A 173 4.53 12.15 -2.18
CA PHE A 173 3.50 11.96 -3.18
C PHE A 173 3.27 10.47 -3.44
N ILE A 174 2.01 10.10 -3.69
CA ILE A 174 1.63 8.82 -4.27
C ILE A 174 1.15 9.08 -5.70
N PHE A 175 1.74 8.35 -6.64
CA PHE A 175 1.47 8.44 -8.06
C PHE A 175 1.02 7.07 -8.58
N THR A 176 -0.21 7.00 -9.10
CA THR A 176 -0.70 5.78 -9.75
C THR A 176 -0.29 5.79 -11.21
N LEU A 177 0.64 4.90 -11.56
CA LEU A 177 1.22 4.83 -12.90
C LEU A 177 0.29 4.13 -13.88
N THR A 178 0.00 4.82 -14.97
CA THR A 178 -0.76 4.34 -16.13
C THR A 178 -0.01 4.67 -17.41
N GLN A 179 -0.37 4.04 -18.54
CA GLN A 179 0.19 4.43 -19.86
C GLN A 179 -0.15 5.87 -20.25
N TYR A 180 -1.16 6.49 -19.63
CA TYR A 180 -1.59 7.86 -19.94
C TYR A 180 -0.81 8.94 -19.19
N ASN A 181 -0.03 8.57 -18.17
CA ASN A 181 0.74 9.49 -17.34
C ASN A 181 2.19 9.03 -17.08
N VAL A 182 2.67 8.01 -17.78
CA VAL A 182 4.06 7.52 -17.62
C VAL A 182 5.08 8.63 -17.95
N ASP A 183 4.79 9.47 -18.93
CA ASP A 183 5.63 10.60 -19.31
C ASP A 183 5.66 11.71 -18.25
N SER A 184 4.75 11.69 -17.29
CA SER A 184 4.68 12.67 -16.19
C SER A 184 5.54 12.29 -14.98
N LEU A 185 6.25 11.17 -14.98
CA LEU A 185 7.14 10.77 -13.87
C LEU A 185 8.20 11.85 -13.56
N GLU A 186 8.83 12.40 -14.59
CA GLU A 186 9.79 13.50 -14.42
C GLU A 186 9.14 14.73 -13.77
N PHE A 187 7.97 15.13 -14.27
CA PHE A 187 7.20 16.24 -13.70
C PHE A 187 6.88 16.04 -12.22
N ILE A 188 6.45 14.83 -11.84
CA ILE A 188 6.08 14.50 -10.46
C ILE A 188 7.29 14.58 -9.53
N VAL A 189 8.45 14.08 -9.93
CA VAL A 189 9.68 14.15 -9.12
C VAL A 189 10.13 15.61 -8.93
N LYS A 190 10.11 16.43 -10.00
CA LYS A 190 10.40 17.86 -9.92
C LYS A 190 9.42 18.60 -9.02
N LEU A 191 8.11 18.33 -9.18
CA LEU A 191 7.08 18.91 -8.33
C LEU A 191 7.27 18.51 -6.85
N ALA A 192 7.65 17.27 -6.58
CA ALA A 192 7.95 16.80 -5.23
C ALA A 192 9.08 17.61 -4.60
N ALA A 193 10.19 17.82 -5.32
CA ALA A 193 11.31 18.63 -4.87
C ALA A 193 10.87 20.10 -4.62
N GLU A 194 10.14 20.69 -5.54
CA GLU A 194 9.64 22.08 -5.43
C GLU A 194 8.70 22.27 -4.23
N GLN A 195 7.86 21.28 -3.95
CA GLN A 195 6.92 21.33 -2.86
C GLN A 195 7.52 20.89 -1.52
N GLY A 196 8.74 20.38 -1.48
CA GLY A 196 9.40 19.88 -0.29
C GLY A 196 8.87 18.52 0.17
N ALA A 197 8.30 17.73 -0.73
CA ALA A 197 7.98 16.33 -0.47
C ALA A 197 9.26 15.50 -0.36
N ARG A 198 9.31 14.57 0.59
CA ARG A 198 10.50 13.74 0.83
C ARG A 198 10.61 12.56 -0.13
N SER A 199 9.47 12.11 -0.65
CA SER A 199 9.43 10.95 -1.55
C SER A 199 8.32 11.02 -2.57
N VAL A 200 8.49 10.23 -3.63
CA VAL A 200 7.44 9.85 -4.59
C VAL A 200 7.30 8.34 -4.55
N GLN A 201 6.11 7.85 -4.19
CA GLN A 201 5.74 6.45 -4.25
C GLN A 201 5.02 6.20 -5.57
N VAL A 202 5.59 5.38 -6.43
CA VAL A 202 5.00 4.98 -7.70
C VAL A 202 4.27 3.65 -7.52
N HIS A 203 2.96 3.68 -7.61
CA HIS A 203 2.12 2.48 -7.60
C HIS A 203 1.77 2.07 -9.02
N PRO A 204 1.90 0.81 -9.39
CA PRO A 204 1.32 0.30 -10.62
C PRO A 204 -0.20 0.36 -10.54
N LEU A 205 -0.85 0.59 -11.70
CA LEU A 205 -2.30 0.51 -11.78
C LEU A 205 -2.79 -0.87 -11.38
N THR A 206 -3.58 -0.94 -10.30
CA THR A 206 -4.26 -2.16 -9.88
C THR A 206 -5.61 -2.26 -10.58
N LEU A 207 -5.84 -3.34 -11.34
CA LEU A 207 -7.12 -3.60 -12.03
C LEU A 207 -8.14 -4.19 -11.05
N SER A 208 -8.66 -3.32 -10.18
CA SER A 208 -9.69 -3.61 -9.20
C SER A 208 -10.66 -2.43 -9.09
N GLY A 209 -11.87 -2.67 -8.61
CA GLY A 209 -12.90 -1.62 -8.49
C GLY A 209 -13.19 -0.93 -9.83
N ARG A 210 -13.27 0.41 -9.84
CA ARG A 210 -13.55 1.19 -11.08
C ARG A 210 -12.45 1.09 -12.12
N ALA A 211 -11.21 0.78 -11.75
CA ALA A 211 -10.13 0.63 -12.72
C ALA A 211 -10.41 -0.46 -13.75
N ILE A 212 -11.15 -1.51 -13.39
CA ILE A 212 -11.57 -2.58 -14.34
C ILE A 212 -12.41 -2.02 -15.47
N GLU A 213 -13.32 -1.09 -15.16
CA GLU A 213 -14.28 -0.55 -16.13
C GLU A 213 -13.69 0.57 -16.98
N HIS A 214 -12.78 1.39 -16.41
CA HIS A 214 -12.32 2.62 -17.05
C HIS A 214 -10.87 2.55 -17.56
N LEU A 215 -10.06 1.64 -17.04
CA LEU A 215 -8.61 1.62 -17.27
C LEU A 215 -8.08 0.19 -17.54
N ALA A 216 -8.91 -0.70 -18.09
CA ALA A 216 -8.53 -2.10 -18.33
C ALA A 216 -7.24 -2.24 -19.16
N ASP A 217 -7.06 -1.38 -20.17
CA ASP A 217 -5.91 -1.37 -21.07
C ASP A 217 -4.88 -0.28 -20.75
N ALA A 218 -4.95 0.32 -19.57
CA ALA A 218 -4.12 1.48 -19.21
C ALA A 218 -2.82 1.14 -18.49
N ARG A 219 -2.40 -0.12 -18.45
CA ARG A 219 -1.08 -0.49 -17.92
C ARG A 219 0.01 -0.16 -18.93
N PRO A 220 1.09 0.55 -18.53
CA PRO A 220 2.22 0.80 -19.40
C PRO A 220 2.91 -0.51 -19.79
N ASP A 221 3.52 -0.56 -20.97
CA ASP A 221 4.34 -1.70 -21.35
C ASP A 221 5.64 -1.78 -20.52
N ALA A 222 6.31 -2.93 -20.58
CA ALA A 222 7.50 -3.17 -19.76
C ALA A 222 8.67 -2.25 -20.11
N GLN A 223 8.77 -1.79 -21.36
CA GLN A 223 9.84 -0.91 -21.82
C GLN A 223 9.58 0.53 -21.38
N GLU A 224 8.39 1.04 -21.59
CA GLU A 224 7.95 2.37 -21.12
C GLU A 224 8.13 2.47 -19.60
N LEU A 225 7.66 1.44 -18.88
CA LEU A 225 7.80 1.35 -17.43
C LEU A 225 9.27 1.40 -17.00
N PHE A 226 10.14 0.60 -17.61
CA PHE A 226 11.56 0.56 -17.26
C PHE A 226 12.25 1.91 -17.47
N VAL A 227 12.04 2.54 -18.63
CA VAL A 227 12.64 3.84 -18.97
C VAL A 227 12.14 4.93 -18.01
N GLY A 228 10.82 5.01 -17.80
CA GLY A 228 10.22 6.00 -16.92
C GLY A 228 10.69 5.87 -15.47
N LEU A 229 10.75 4.65 -14.94
CA LEU A 229 11.21 4.40 -13.57
C LEU A 229 12.72 4.68 -13.40
N ALA A 230 13.55 4.33 -14.37
CA ALA A 230 14.99 4.61 -14.34
C ALA A 230 15.25 6.12 -14.32
N GLU A 231 14.54 6.89 -15.14
CA GLU A 231 14.65 8.33 -15.19
C GLU A 231 14.13 9.00 -13.91
N ALA A 232 12.98 8.54 -13.39
CA ALA A 232 12.44 9.05 -12.14
C ALA A 232 13.41 8.80 -10.95
N ALA A 233 14.04 7.63 -10.89
CA ALA A 233 15.03 7.30 -9.86
C ALA A 233 16.29 8.19 -9.99
N ARG A 234 16.78 8.41 -11.22
CA ARG A 234 17.92 9.29 -11.49
C ARG A 234 17.64 10.73 -11.02
N LEU A 235 16.52 11.28 -11.43
CA LEU A 235 16.08 12.62 -11.02
C LEU A 235 15.86 12.71 -9.51
N GLY A 236 15.30 11.69 -8.90
CA GLY A 236 15.13 11.63 -7.46
C GLY A 236 16.46 11.78 -6.71
N GLN A 237 17.50 11.10 -7.16
CA GLN A 237 18.86 11.24 -6.60
C GLN A 237 19.42 12.67 -6.79
N GLU A 238 19.24 13.26 -7.97
CA GLU A 238 19.72 14.62 -8.27
C GLU A 238 19.00 15.69 -7.45
N LEU A 239 17.72 15.52 -7.23
CA LEU A 239 16.86 16.51 -6.55
C LEU A 239 16.68 16.23 -5.04
N GLY A 240 17.25 15.17 -4.50
CA GLY A 240 17.12 14.78 -3.09
C GLY A 240 15.71 14.28 -2.72
N VAL A 241 14.99 13.70 -3.67
CA VAL A 241 13.66 13.09 -3.47
C VAL A 241 13.78 11.58 -3.58
N ALA A 242 13.38 10.84 -2.55
CA ALA A 242 13.36 9.39 -2.60
C ALA A 242 12.26 8.89 -3.55
N VAL A 243 12.63 8.10 -4.55
CA VAL A 243 11.66 7.47 -5.48
C VAL A 243 11.53 6.00 -5.14
N HIS A 244 10.35 5.59 -4.71
CA HIS A 244 10.01 4.21 -4.39
C HIS A 244 9.01 3.67 -5.41
N VAL A 245 9.17 2.42 -5.77
CA VAL A 245 8.27 1.75 -6.72
C VAL A 245 7.76 0.46 -6.10
N ASP A 246 6.46 0.21 -6.18
CA ASP A 246 5.86 -1.05 -5.72
C ASP A 246 6.12 -2.20 -6.68
N ALA A 247 7.36 -2.30 -7.14
CA ALA A 247 7.84 -3.36 -8.00
C ALA A 247 9.23 -3.82 -7.55
N LEU A 248 9.52 -5.09 -7.78
CA LEU A 248 10.83 -5.68 -7.53
C LEU A 248 11.56 -5.88 -8.86
N SER A 249 12.85 -5.59 -8.90
CA SER A 249 13.69 -6.05 -9.98
C SER A 249 13.88 -7.58 -9.89
N TRP A 250 14.23 -8.22 -11.02
CA TRP A 250 14.53 -9.64 -11.02
C TRP A 250 15.61 -10.02 -9.99
N GLN A 251 16.63 -9.19 -9.78
CA GLN A 251 17.67 -9.42 -8.79
C GLN A 251 17.11 -9.38 -7.35
N GLN A 252 16.21 -8.44 -7.06
CA GLN A 252 15.54 -8.37 -5.77
C GLN A 252 14.67 -9.60 -5.52
N VAL A 253 13.90 -10.07 -6.51
CA VAL A 253 13.12 -11.31 -6.38
C VAL A 253 14.01 -12.48 -5.98
N GLN A 254 15.21 -12.62 -6.60
CA GLN A 254 16.14 -13.68 -6.26
C GLN A 254 16.76 -13.52 -4.86
N SER A 255 17.16 -12.29 -4.51
CA SER A 255 17.83 -12.00 -3.24
C SER A 255 16.88 -12.06 -2.03
N TYR A 256 15.61 -11.75 -2.24
CA TYR A 256 14.61 -11.60 -1.17
C TYR A 256 13.70 -12.80 -0.97
N ARG A 257 14.10 -13.98 -1.49
CA ARG A 257 13.29 -15.19 -1.38
C ARG A 257 12.77 -15.46 0.04
N SER A 258 13.61 -15.31 1.06
CA SER A 258 13.23 -15.55 2.46
C SER A 258 12.16 -14.59 3.00
N HIS A 259 12.01 -13.42 2.39
CA HIS A 259 10.98 -12.42 2.73
C HIS A 259 9.70 -12.60 1.90
N LEU A 260 9.85 -13.06 0.64
CA LEU A 260 8.74 -13.23 -0.29
C LEU A 260 8.04 -14.59 -0.12
N VAL A 261 8.76 -15.60 0.33
CA VAL A 261 8.25 -16.97 0.50
C VAL A 261 8.37 -17.38 1.97
N PRO A 262 7.30 -17.27 2.74
CA PRO A 262 7.30 -17.68 4.15
C PRO A 262 7.58 -19.15 4.32
N SER A 263 8.30 -19.50 5.39
CA SER A 263 8.52 -20.90 5.77
C SER A 263 7.20 -21.53 6.23
N ARG A 264 7.03 -22.82 5.93
CA ARG A 264 5.88 -23.61 6.41
C ARG A 264 6.31 -24.61 7.50
N PRO A 265 5.49 -24.86 8.54
CA PRO A 265 4.18 -24.27 8.78
C PRO A 265 4.26 -22.78 9.17
N VAL A 266 3.25 -22.01 8.71
CA VAL A 266 3.13 -20.59 9.05
C VAL A 266 2.56 -20.46 10.45
N THR A 267 3.33 -19.89 11.38
CA THR A 267 2.95 -19.79 12.80
C THR A 267 2.60 -18.36 13.25
N ARG A 268 2.92 -17.36 12.45
CA ARG A 268 2.64 -15.94 12.76
C ARG A 268 1.99 -15.27 11.57
N LEU A 269 0.93 -14.49 11.83
CA LEU A 269 0.21 -13.77 10.80
C LEU A 269 1.13 -12.79 10.04
N THR A 270 1.97 -12.04 10.75
CA THR A 270 2.91 -11.07 10.17
C THR A 270 3.99 -11.68 9.27
N ALA A 271 4.25 -12.99 9.39
CA ALA A 271 5.20 -13.67 8.52
C ALA A 271 4.66 -13.92 7.10
N ILE A 272 3.33 -14.07 6.97
CA ILE A 272 2.66 -14.30 5.68
C ILE A 272 1.87 -13.09 5.19
N ALA A 273 1.40 -12.25 6.09
CA ALA A 273 0.67 -11.03 5.81
C ALA A 273 1.37 -9.83 6.47
N PRO A 274 2.57 -9.43 5.99
CA PRO A 274 3.24 -8.22 6.48
C PRO A 274 2.40 -6.96 6.26
N VAL A 275 1.50 -6.98 5.28
CA VAL A 275 0.40 -6.02 5.13
C VAL A 275 -0.91 -6.75 5.38
N LEU A 276 -1.70 -6.23 6.31
CA LEU A 276 -3.05 -6.70 6.59
C LEU A 276 -4.02 -5.59 6.26
N VAL A 277 -4.96 -5.87 5.37
CA VAL A 277 -5.94 -4.90 4.90
C VAL A 277 -7.29 -5.14 5.59
N VAL A 278 -7.89 -4.09 6.13
CA VAL A 278 -9.26 -4.10 6.65
C VAL A 278 -10.10 -3.16 5.81
N GLN A 279 -11.12 -3.70 5.17
CA GLN A 279 -12.06 -2.96 4.32
C GLN A 279 -13.20 -2.33 5.13
N ALA A 280 -13.89 -1.34 4.55
CA ALA A 280 -14.98 -0.61 5.20
C ALA A 280 -16.21 -1.46 5.54
N ASP A 281 -16.35 -2.64 4.94
CA ASP A 281 -17.37 -3.66 5.26
C ASP A 281 -16.92 -4.63 6.37
N GLY A 282 -15.74 -4.42 6.95
CA GLY A 282 -15.17 -5.25 8.01
C GLY A 282 -14.40 -6.48 7.52
N MET A 283 -14.30 -6.72 6.22
CA MET A 283 -13.51 -7.83 5.68
C MET A 283 -12.01 -7.61 5.92
N VAL A 284 -11.32 -8.70 6.30
CA VAL A 284 -9.88 -8.72 6.59
C VAL A 284 -9.16 -9.57 5.55
N LEU A 285 -8.22 -8.96 4.83
CA LEU A 285 -7.49 -9.56 3.72
C LEU A 285 -5.98 -9.57 4.00
N PRO A 286 -5.28 -10.66 3.66
CA PRO A 286 -3.81 -10.67 3.70
C PRO A 286 -3.24 -10.05 2.43
N LEU A 287 -2.09 -9.40 2.52
CA LEU A 287 -1.23 -8.91 1.44
C LEU A 287 -1.80 -7.77 0.59
N THR A 288 -2.90 -8.01 -0.12
CA THR A 288 -3.44 -7.08 -1.11
C THR A 288 -4.94 -7.27 -1.30
N HIS A 289 -5.60 -6.25 -1.90
CA HIS A 289 -7.03 -6.28 -2.22
C HIS A 289 -7.43 -7.35 -3.24
N ASP A 290 -6.49 -7.80 -4.08
CA ASP A 290 -6.75 -8.72 -5.20
C ASP A 290 -6.51 -10.18 -4.86
N VAL A 291 -6.08 -10.49 -3.63
CA VAL A 291 -5.93 -11.88 -3.19
C VAL A 291 -7.27 -12.60 -3.21
N SER A 292 -7.27 -13.84 -3.70
CA SER A 292 -8.50 -14.64 -3.83
C SER A 292 -9.23 -14.78 -2.49
N GLN A 293 -10.57 -14.65 -2.51
CA GLN A 293 -11.44 -14.70 -1.33
C GLN A 293 -11.24 -15.93 -0.44
N GLN A 294 -10.81 -17.06 -1.03
CA GLN A 294 -10.50 -18.27 -0.25
C GLN A 294 -9.36 -18.08 0.77
N PHE A 295 -8.60 -16.99 0.66
CA PHE A 295 -7.51 -16.63 1.57
C PHE A 295 -7.87 -15.51 2.55
N TRP A 296 -9.07 -14.92 2.47
CA TRP A 296 -9.48 -13.88 3.40
C TRP A 296 -9.62 -14.44 4.82
N LEU A 297 -9.28 -13.63 5.82
CA LEU A 297 -9.33 -14.06 7.21
C LEU A 297 -10.77 -14.17 7.72
N GLY A 298 -11.66 -13.31 7.27
CA GLY A 298 -13.05 -13.22 7.68
C GLY A 298 -13.48 -11.77 7.92
N ASN A 299 -14.53 -11.57 8.75
CA ASN A 299 -15.17 -10.27 8.94
C ASN A 299 -15.18 -9.85 10.41
N LEU A 300 -14.76 -8.62 10.71
CA LEU A 300 -14.68 -8.04 12.06
C LEU A 300 -16.04 -7.85 12.73
N HIS A 301 -17.14 -7.78 11.96
CA HIS A 301 -18.49 -7.76 12.52
C HIS A 301 -18.89 -9.10 13.14
N GLN A 302 -18.22 -10.19 12.79
CA GLN A 302 -18.53 -11.53 13.26
C GLN A 302 -17.68 -11.93 14.46
N THR A 303 -16.39 -11.55 14.45
CA THR A 303 -15.46 -11.91 15.53
C THR A 303 -14.22 -11.01 15.54
N SER A 304 -13.43 -11.06 16.62
CA SER A 304 -12.22 -10.24 16.79
C SER A 304 -11.11 -10.62 15.79
N LEU A 305 -10.22 -9.68 15.51
CA LEU A 305 -9.06 -9.91 14.64
C LEU A 305 -8.17 -11.04 15.19
N SER A 306 -7.98 -11.11 16.50
CA SER A 306 -7.20 -12.18 17.15
C SER A 306 -7.81 -13.55 16.88
N SER A 307 -9.14 -13.69 16.99
CA SER A 307 -9.84 -14.94 16.69
C SER A 307 -9.76 -15.30 15.20
N LEU A 308 -9.95 -14.33 14.31
CA LEU A 308 -9.79 -14.53 12.86
C LEU A 308 -8.39 -15.04 12.54
N ALA A 309 -7.35 -14.41 13.08
CA ALA A 309 -5.96 -14.78 12.87
C ALA A 309 -5.66 -16.21 13.36
N GLN A 310 -6.10 -16.55 14.57
CA GLN A 310 -5.93 -17.91 15.13
C GLN A 310 -6.60 -18.97 14.26
N ASN A 311 -7.88 -18.78 13.92
CA ASN A 311 -8.61 -19.70 13.07
C ASN A 311 -7.97 -19.87 11.69
N TRP A 312 -7.54 -18.76 11.09
CA TRP A 312 -6.90 -18.73 9.78
C TRP A 312 -5.58 -19.49 9.76
N LEU A 313 -4.73 -19.30 10.78
CA LEU A 313 -3.46 -20.03 10.94
C LEU A 313 -3.69 -21.53 11.16
N HIS A 314 -4.64 -21.91 12.05
CA HIS A 314 -4.91 -23.32 12.36
C HIS A 314 -5.65 -24.08 11.24
N SER A 315 -6.38 -23.38 10.37
CA SER A 315 -7.14 -24.03 9.28
C SER A 315 -6.27 -24.49 8.10
N GLY A 316 -4.96 -24.17 8.11
CA GLY A 316 -4.05 -24.44 7.00
C GLY A 316 -4.21 -23.48 5.80
N VAL A 317 -5.05 -22.45 5.90
CA VAL A 317 -5.22 -21.43 4.86
C VAL A 317 -3.91 -20.63 4.68
N ALA A 318 -3.23 -20.33 5.79
CA ALA A 318 -1.93 -19.67 5.79
C ALA A 318 -0.87 -20.44 4.99
N ASP A 319 -0.79 -21.76 5.22
CA ASP A 319 0.16 -22.62 4.52
C ASP A 319 -0.14 -22.73 3.02
N ARG A 320 -1.43 -22.72 2.64
CA ARG A 320 -1.82 -22.68 1.22
C ARG A 320 -1.46 -21.35 0.56
N LEU A 321 -1.60 -20.22 1.28
CA LEU A 321 -1.15 -18.93 0.76
C LEU A 321 0.38 -18.88 0.63
N ALA A 322 1.13 -19.43 1.58
CA ALA A 322 2.57 -19.58 1.48
C ALA A 322 2.98 -20.45 0.28
N LEU A 323 2.20 -21.47 -0.05
CA LEU A 323 2.39 -22.26 -1.27
C LEU A 323 2.16 -21.41 -2.53
N ALA A 324 1.17 -20.51 -2.55
CA ALA A 324 0.95 -19.57 -3.65
C ALA A 324 2.17 -18.64 -3.82
N CYS A 325 2.73 -18.12 -2.73
CA CYS A 325 3.96 -17.32 -2.75
C CYS A 325 5.13 -18.13 -3.31
N GLU A 326 5.30 -19.38 -2.90
CA GLU A 326 6.37 -20.26 -3.41
C GLU A 326 6.21 -20.55 -4.91
N GLN A 327 4.99 -20.83 -5.36
CA GLN A 327 4.70 -21.03 -6.79
C GLN A 327 4.98 -19.78 -7.60
N SER A 328 4.57 -18.61 -7.11
CA SER A 328 4.85 -17.30 -7.71
C SER A 328 6.35 -17.06 -7.85
N TRP A 329 7.11 -17.33 -6.79
CA TRP A 329 8.55 -17.18 -6.81
C TRP A 329 9.21 -18.15 -7.81
N ASN A 330 8.81 -19.41 -7.83
CA ASN A 330 9.32 -20.42 -8.77
C ASN A 330 9.04 -20.01 -10.22
N GLN A 331 7.83 -19.53 -10.53
CA GLN A 331 7.47 -19.03 -11.85
C GLN A 331 8.40 -17.88 -12.29
N LEU A 332 8.59 -16.88 -11.42
CA LEU A 332 9.44 -15.73 -11.70
C LEU A 332 10.92 -16.11 -11.80
N SER A 333 11.39 -17.07 -11.01
CA SER A 333 12.78 -17.50 -11.01
C SER A 333 13.21 -18.18 -12.33
N THR A 334 12.25 -18.68 -13.11
CA THR A 334 12.51 -19.28 -14.43
C THR A 334 12.55 -18.27 -15.57
N LEU A 335 12.09 -17.03 -15.34
CA LEU A 335 12.11 -15.96 -16.35
C LEU A 335 13.55 -15.42 -16.53
N SER A 336 13.88 -15.01 -17.76
CA SER A 336 15.14 -14.32 -18.03
C SER A 336 15.10 -12.87 -17.51
N ARG A 337 16.29 -12.28 -17.28
CA ARG A 337 16.42 -10.86 -16.92
C ARG A 337 15.72 -9.91 -17.89
N GLN A 338 15.67 -10.25 -19.17
CA GLN A 338 15.05 -9.43 -20.21
C GLN A 338 13.52 -9.47 -20.15
N GLN A 339 12.94 -10.53 -19.56
CA GLN A 339 11.49 -10.72 -19.46
C GLN A 339 10.88 -10.13 -18.17
N SER A 340 11.72 -9.67 -17.23
CA SER A 340 11.30 -9.28 -15.88
C SER A 340 11.98 -8.00 -15.43
N ALA A 341 11.82 -6.91 -16.19
CA ALA A 341 12.39 -5.61 -15.83
C ALA A 341 11.81 -5.09 -14.50
N ALA A 342 10.52 -5.28 -14.26
CA ALA A 342 9.83 -4.94 -13.03
C ALA A 342 8.78 -6.02 -12.69
N VAL A 343 8.78 -6.50 -11.46
CA VAL A 343 7.88 -7.55 -10.97
C VAL A 343 6.97 -6.97 -9.89
N TYR A 344 5.68 -6.95 -10.16
CA TYR A 344 4.65 -6.61 -9.16
C TYR A 344 4.32 -7.85 -8.35
N TRP A 345 5.07 -8.06 -7.25
CA TRP A 345 5.01 -9.29 -6.47
C TRP A 345 3.60 -9.69 -6.05
N TYR A 346 2.84 -8.74 -5.50
CA TYR A 346 1.49 -9.04 -5.02
C TYR A 346 0.51 -9.37 -6.13
N ASP A 347 0.65 -8.78 -7.33
CA ASP A 347 -0.15 -9.15 -8.50
C ASP A 347 0.11 -10.61 -8.90
N VAL A 348 1.38 -11.03 -8.87
CA VAL A 348 1.76 -12.42 -9.20
C VAL A 348 1.21 -13.39 -8.15
N VAL A 349 1.32 -13.05 -6.86
CA VAL A 349 0.75 -13.88 -5.77
C VAL A 349 -0.78 -13.91 -5.88
N ALA A 350 -1.44 -12.80 -6.16
CA ALA A 350 -2.88 -12.74 -6.35
C ALA A 350 -3.32 -13.62 -7.54
N ALA A 351 -2.59 -13.59 -8.66
CA ALA A 351 -2.84 -14.46 -9.81
C ALA A 351 -2.67 -15.95 -9.45
N SER A 352 -1.57 -16.31 -8.78
CA SER A 352 -1.33 -17.68 -8.29
C SER A 352 -2.40 -18.12 -7.29
N SER A 353 -2.84 -17.22 -6.41
CA SER A 353 -3.89 -17.51 -5.44
C SER A 353 -5.24 -17.89 -6.08
N ARG A 354 -5.54 -17.32 -7.25
CA ARG A 354 -6.75 -17.67 -8.02
C ARG A 354 -6.67 -19.04 -8.69
N GLN A 355 -5.45 -19.51 -9.00
CA GLN A 355 -5.23 -20.82 -9.66
C GLN A 355 -5.26 -22.00 -8.67
N LEU A 356 -4.97 -21.75 -7.38
CA LEU A 356 -5.06 -22.78 -6.34
C LEU A 356 -6.53 -23.11 -6.07
N GLN A 357 -7.04 -24.15 -6.74
CA GLN A 357 -8.42 -24.63 -6.54
C GLN A 357 -8.62 -25.17 -5.10
N HIS A 358 -9.85 -25.02 -4.58
CA HIS A 358 -10.27 -25.69 -3.36
C HIS A 358 -10.05 -27.21 -3.47
N PRO A 359 -9.49 -27.89 -2.45
CA PRO A 359 -9.29 -29.34 -2.48
C PRO A 359 -10.60 -30.16 -2.31
N SER A 360 -11.75 -29.63 -2.70
CA SER A 360 -13.02 -30.34 -2.59
C SER A 360 -13.75 -30.43 -3.91
N LYS A 361 -13.43 -31.48 -4.73
CA LYS A 361 -14.32 -32.18 -5.67
C LYS A 361 -13.63 -33.27 -6.51
N ALA A 362 -12.38 -33.63 -6.23
CA ALA A 362 -11.66 -34.63 -7.04
C ALA A 362 -11.76 -36.08 -6.54
N SER A 363 -12.53 -36.42 -5.50
CA SER A 363 -12.52 -37.79 -4.96
C SER A 363 -13.87 -38.56 -4.96
N SER A 364 -14.87 -38.13 -5.72
CA SER A 364 -16.15 -38.88 -5.79
C SER A 364 -16.48 -39.58 -7.09
N ARG A 365 -15.55 -39.61 -8.08
CA ARG A 365 -15.80 -40.31 -9.38
C ARG A 365 -15.01 -41.61 -9.62
N ALA A 366 -14.31 -42.15 -8.61
CA ALA A 366 -13.53 -43.38 -8.78
C ALA A 366 -13.98 -44.55 -7.88
N ARG A 367 -15.26 -44.69 -7.63
CA ARG A 367 -15.81 -45.93 -7.06
C ARG A 367 -17.23 -46.15 -7.58
N HIS A 368 -17.36 -46.56 -8.82
CA HIS A 368 -18.48 -47.36 -9.34
C HIS A 368 -18.15 -47.83 -10.75
N THR A 369 -17.24 -48.79 -10.86
CA THR A 369 -17.19 -49.81 -11.91
C THR A 369 -16.27 -50.93 -11.42
N ALA A 370 -16.82 -51.90 -10.77
CA ALA A 370 -16.39 -53.29 -10.75
C ALA A 370 -17.63 -54.15 -10.46
#